data_4d2139083f028f1eb71053be6499cc81
#
_entry.id   4d2139083f028f1eb71053be6499cc81
#
_cell.length_a   1.000
_cell.length_b   1.000
_cell.length_c   1.000
_cell.angle_alpha   90.00
_cell.angle_beta   90.00
_cell.angle_gamma   90.00
#
_symmetry.space_group_name_H-M   'P 1'
#
loop_
_entity.id
_entity.type
_entity.pdbx_description
1 polymer ?
#
loop_
_entity_poly.entity_id
_entity_poly.type
_entity_poly.pdbx_seq_one_letter_code
_entity_poly.pdbx_strand_id
1 'polypeptide(L)'
;GKWHMGGHHDDPQPGFDYWLSFAGQGDYYPKRKRNGKMSQFNINGKHVLQKGYITDELTDYTIKWLDNERKTGKPFFLYLSHKAVHANFDPAERHRDQYSDAEIKVPESQADTPENYEGKPMWVKNQRNSWHGVDFPYHSELDVAEYKRQYHRALSAVDESLGRIRKWLKDNNLEDDTAVILMGDNGFMFGEHGLIDKRNAYEESIRVPLVAYIPGAKENFVVEAVAANLDIAPTILDIAGIKEKPSQFAGASLLPWAEGKEVSDWRDSLLYEYYWEFNFPSTPTTFAVRTDRFKLIQYHGLWDTDELYDLQNDPKEMNNLIDDPRYLDV
;
A
#
# COMPACT_ATOMS: atom_id res chain seq x y z
N GLY A 1 -14.10 -5.43 -3.06
CA GLY A 1 -12.98 -4.60 -3.49
C GLY A 1 -11.95 -5.37 -4.32
N LYS A 2 -10.75 -4.81 -4.45
CA LYS A 2 -9.63 -5.43 -5.17
C LYS A 2 -9.12 -6.65 -4.40
N TRP A 3 -9.21 -7.84 -5.00
CA TRP A 3 -8.67 -9.06 -4.40
C TRP A 3 -7.23 -9.32 -4.86
N HIS A 4 -7.00 -9.28 -6.15
CA HIS A 4 -5.71 -9.38 -6.85
C HIS A 4 -4.85 -10.62 -6.49
N MET A 5 -5.47 -11.66 -5.96
CA MET A 5 -4.86 -12.97 -5.74
C MET A 5 -5.34 -13.94 -6.81
N GLY A 6 -4.43 -14.66 -7.48
CA GLY A 6 -4.78 -15.60 -8.53
C GLY A 6 -5.01 -15.00 -9.93
N GLY A 7 -4.38 -13.90 -10.27
CA GLY A 7 -4.34 -13.34 -11.61
C GLY A 7 -5.60 -12.58 -12.02
N HIS A 8 -6.30 -13.01 -13.06
CA HIS A 8 -7.43 -12.29 -13.65
C HIS A 8 -8.80 -12.76 -13.13
N HIS A 9 -8.83 -13.56 -12.07
CA HIS A 9 -10.07 -14.07 -11.49
C HIS A 9 -10.67 -13.08 -10.49
N ASP A 10 -11.99 -13.00 -10.48
CA ASP A 10 -12.77 -12.20 -9.53
C ASP A 10 -13.85 -13.04 -8.83
N ASP A 11 -13.69 -14.37 -8.87
CA ASP A 11 -14.64 -15.31 -8.30
C ASP A 11 -14.75 -15.21 -6.78
N PRO A 12 -15.95 -15.44 -6.20
CA PRO A 12 -16.14 -15.45 -4.77
C PRO A 12 -15.15 -16.39 -4.05
N GLN A 13 -14.58 -15.89 -2.96
CA GLN A 13 -13.65 -16.66 -2.16
C GLN A 13 -14.36 -17.31 -0.96
N PRO A 14 -13.96 -18.53 -0.57
CA PRO A 14 -14.52 -19.19 0.59
C PRO A 14 -14.28 -18.37 1.88
N GLY A 15 -15.22 -18.43 2.81
CA GLY A 15 -15.16 -17.73 4.10
C GLY A 15 -15.81 -16.35 4.10
N PHE A 16 -16.31 -15.85 2.96
CA PHE A 16 -17.06 -14.60 2.89
C PHE A 16 -18.54 -14.84 2.64
N ASP A 17 -19.40 -14.27 3.46
CA ASP A 17 -20.87 -14.28 3.28
C ASP A 17 -21.32 -13.37 2.11
N TYR A 18 -20.55 -12.32 1.82
CA TYR A 18 -20.78 -11.39 0.72
C TYR A 18 -19.47 -11.12 0.00
N TRP A 19 -19.51 -11.19 -1.30
CA TRP A 19 -18.35 -10.96 -2.16
C TRP A 19 -18.64 -9.90 -3.20
N LEU A 20 -17.76 -8.92 -3.31
CA LEU A 20 -17.70 -7.99 -4.43
C LEU A 20 -16.25 -7.77 -4.85
N SER A 21 -15.91 -8.15 -6.06
CA SER A 21 -14.57 -7.96 -6.60
C SER A 21 -14.62 -7.61 -8.09
N PHE A 22 -13.45 -7.43 -8.69
CA PHE A 22 -13.28 -7.19 -10.12
C PHE A 22 -11.96 -7.79 -10.61
N ALA A 23 -11.92 -8.23 -11.87
CA ALA A 23 -10.75 -8.85 -12.46
C ALA A 23 -9.62 -7.83 -12.70
N GLY A 24 -8.39 -8.21 -12.36
CA GLY A 24 -7.17 -7.42 -12.56
C GLY A 24 -7.13 -6.16 -11.71
N GLN A 25 -6.69 -5.05 -12.29
CA GLN A 25 -6.50 -3.79 -11.57
C GLN A 25 -7.77 -2.93 -11.42
N GLY A 26 -8.88 -3.32 -12.07
CA GLY A 26 -10.09 -2.49 -12.11
C GLY A 26 -9.92 -1.21 -12.94
N ASP A 27 -10.99 -0.46 -13.08
CA ASP A 27 -11.03 0.79 -13.83
C ASP A 27 -11.63 1.89 -12.95
N TYR A 28 -11.05 3.10 -12.94
CA TYR A 28 -11.58 4.21 -12.14
C TYR A 28 -12.99 4.62 -12.57
N TYR A 29 -13.20 4.67 -13.89
CA TYR A 29 -14.49 4.93 -14.53
C TYR A 29 -14.90 3.79 -15.45
N PRO A 30 -16.19 3.62 -15.74
CA PRO A 30 -16.65 2.62 -16.69
C PRO A 30 -16.03 2.83 -18.07
N LYS A 31 -15.41 1.79 -18.62
CA LYS A 31 -14.87 1.84 -19.97
C LYS A 31 -15.04 0.50 -20.71
N ARG A 32 -14.97 0.55 -22.03
CA ARG A 32 -14.89 -0.64 -22.86
C ARG A 32 -13.45 -1.14 -22.89
N LYS A 33 -13.24 -2.37 -22.45
CA LYS A 33 -11.93 -3.04 -22.48
C LYS A 33 -11.58 -3.51 -23.91
N ARG A 34 -10.30 -3.85 -24.15
CA ARG A 34 -9.82 -4.35 -25.46
C ARG A 34 -10.56 -5.61 -25.92
N ASN A 35 -11.02 -6.46 -25.03
CA ASN A 35 -11.80 -7.66 -25.32
C ASN A 35 -13.30 -7.37 -25.60
N GLY A 36 -13.69 -6.10 -25.73
CA GLY A 36 -15.05 -5.65 -26.01
C GLY A 36 -16.01 -5.63 -24.81
N LYS A 37 -15.62 -6.17 -23.65
CA LYS A 37 -16.44 -6.13 -22.44
C LYS A 37 -16.36 -4.76 -21.76
N MET A 38 -17.44 -4.35 -21.11
CA MET A 38 -17.47 -3.19 -20.24
C MET A 38 -16.86 -3.52 -18.88
N SER A 39 -16.36 -2.48 -18.16
CA SER A 39 -15.95 -2.61 -16.77
C SER A 39 -17.11 -3.15 -15.94
N GLN A 40 -16.83 -4.13 -15.07
CA GLN A 40 -17.84 -4.82 -14.29
C GLN A 40 -17.30 -5.28 -12.95
N PHE A 41 -18.22 -5.49 -12.00
CA PHE A 41 -17.97 -6.16 -10.72
C PHE A 41 -18.52 -7.57 -10.77
N ASN A 42 -17.89 -8.50 -10.06
CA ASN A 42 -18.48 -9.79 -9.71
C ASN A 42 -19.09 -9.67 -8.30
N ILE A 43 -20.40 -9.76 -8.20
CA ILE A 43 -21.13 -9.72 -6.92
C ILE A 43 -21.72 -11.12 -6.67
N ASN A 44 -21.16 -11.84 -5.72
CA ASN A 44 -21.59 -13.20 -5.36
C ASN A 44 -21.72 -14.14 -6.58
N GLY A 45 -20.76 -14.07 -7.52
CA GLY A 45 -20.76 -14.87 -8.76
C GLY A 45 -21.55 -14.27 -9.92
N LYS A 46 -22.19 -13.10 -9.77
CA LYS A 46 -22.92 -12.43 -10.85
C LYS A 46 -22.18 -11.17 -11.29
N HIS A 47 -21.93 -11.05 -12.59
CA HIS A 47 -21.30 -9.86 -13.15
C HIS A 47 -22.32 -8.72 -13.34
N VAL A 48 -21.98 -7.55 -12.79
CA VAL A 48 -22.78 -6.33 -12.85
C VAL A 48 -21.91 -5.21 -13.43
N LEU A 49 -22.46 -4.43 -14.36
CA LEU A 49 -21.73 -3.33 -14.96
C LEU A 49 -21.37 -2.25 -13.93
N GLN A 50 -20.14 -1.78 -13.97
CA GLN A 50 -19.72 -0.55 -13.30
C GLN A 50 -20.46 0.62 -13.93
N LYS A 51 -20.93 1.55 -13.11
CA LYS A 51 -21.76 2.70 -13.56
C LYS A 51 -21.09 4.05 -13.34
N GLY A 52 -20.26 4.15 -12.30
CA GLY A 52 -19.66 5.40 -11.87
C GLY A 52 -18.20 5.24 -11.44
N TYR A 53 -17.75 6.16 -10.61
CA TYR A 53 -16.41 6.13 -10.04
C TYR A 53 -16.24 4.96 -9.08
N ILE A 54 -15.20 4.16 -9.28
CA ILE A 54 -15.07 2.86 -8.60
C ILE A 54 -15.05 2.97 -7.08
N THR A 55 -14.37 3.99 -6.52
CA THR A 55 -14.28 4.16 -5.06
C THR A 55 -15.66 4.46 -4.47
N ASP A 56 -16.46 5.27 -5.14
CA ASP A 56 -17.82 5.59 -4.71
C ASP A 56 -18.73 4.36 -4.78
N GLU A 57 -18.69 3.61 -5.87
CA GLU A 57 -19.52 2.41 -6.02
C GLU A 57 -19.15 1.32 -4.99
N LEU A 58 -17.86 1.11 -4.74
CA LEU A 58 -17.42 0.17 -3.70
C LEU A 58 -17.93 0.58 -2.32
N THR A 59 -17.93 1.88 -2.03
CA THR A 59 -18.45 2.43 -0.78
C THR A 59 -19.97 2.28 -0.69
N ASP A 60 -20.70 2.57 -1.79
CA ASP A 60 -22.16 2.41 -1.86
C ASP A 60 -22.58 0.95 -1.65
N TYR A 61 -21.91 0.01 -2.30
CA TYR A 61 -22.15 -1.41 -2.08
C TYR A 61 -21.83 -1.85 -0.65
N THR A 62 -20.78 -1.31 -0.06
CA THR A 62 -20.41 -1.57 1.34
C THR A 62 -21.50 -1.11 2.29
N ILE A 63 -21.95 0.13 2.17
CA ILE A 63 -23.04 0.69 3.01
C ILE A 63 -24.33 -0.09 2.80
N LYS A 64 -24.68 -0.40 1.56
CA LYS A 64 -25.84 -1.23 1.25
C LYS A 64 -25.78 -2.60 1.92
N TRP A 65 -24.62 -3.25 1.92
CA TRP A 65 -24.45 -4.53 2.62
C TRP A 65 -24.59 -4.37 4.14
N LEU A 66 -23.99 -3.35 4.71
CA LEU A 66 -24.11 -3.02 6.13
C LEU A 66 -25.56 -2.78 6.56
N ASP A 67 -26.35 -2.10 5.72
CA ASP A 67 -27.78 -1.80 6.00
C ASP A 67 -28.68 -3.03 5.89
N ASN A 68 -28.48 -3.85 4.85
CA ASN A 68 -29.52 -4.79 4.42
C ASN A 68 -29.13 -6.27 4.52
N GLU A 69 -27.83 -6.58 4.47
CA GLU A 69 -27.39 -7.97 4.27
C GLU A 69 -26.57 -8.52 5.44
N ARG A 70 -25.93 -7.64 6.25
CA ARG A 70 -25.23 -8.11 7.44
C ARG A 70 -26.20 -8.72 8.46
N LYS A 71 -25.76 -9.75 9.17
CA LYS A 71 -26.55 -10.39 10.21
C LYS A 71 -26.60 -9.48 11.45
N THR A 72 -27.71 -8.79 11.65
CA THR A 72 -27.91 -7.90 12.81
C THR A 72 -27.71 -8.68 14.13
N GLY A 73 -27.00 -8.06 15.08
CA GLY A 73 -26.70 -8.67 16.39
C GLY A 73 -25.56 -9.69 16.36
N LYS A 74 -24.86 -9.85 15.21
CA LYS A 74 -23.62 -10.62 15.13
C LYS A 74 -22.43 -9.69 14.80
N PRO A 75 -21.21 -10.03 15.25
CA PRO A 75 -20.01 -9.37 14.77
C PRO A 75 -19.88 -9.48 13.26
N PHE A 76 -19.23 -8.52 12.64
CA PHE A 76 -18.91 -8.56 11.22
C PHE A 76 -17.43 -8.27 10.97
N PHE A 77 -16.92 -8.81 9.88
CA PHE A 77 -15.63 -8.47 9.31
C PHE A 77 -15.84 -7.87 7.92
N LEU A 78 -15.36 -6.67 7.71
CA LEU A 78 -15.41 -5.98 6.43
C LEU A 78 -13.99 -5.75 5.90
N TYR A 79 -13.68 -6.30 4.74
CA TYR A 79 -12.46 -6.02 4.00
C TYR A 79 -12.78 -5.17 2.76
N LEU A 80 -12.60 -3.85 2.86
CA LEU A 80 -12.82 -2.92 1.76
C LEU A 80 -11.49 -2.51 1.14
N SER A 81 -11.13 -3.16 0.05
CA SER A 81 -9.90 -2.88 -0.70
C SER A 81 -10.21 -2.05 -1.94
N HIS A 82 -9.83 -0.77 -1.92
CA HIS A 82 -10.04 0.12 -3.05
C HIS A 82 -9.05 -0.15 -4.20
N LYS A 83 -9.42 0.20 -5.44
CA LYS A 83 -8.47 0.36 -6.54
C LYS A 83 -7.57 1.57 -6.28
N ALA A 84 -8.12 2.66 -5.78
CA ALA A 84 -7.38 3.85 -5.42
C ALA A 84 -6.44 3.56 -4.22
N VAL A 85 -5.18 3.95 -4.28
CA VAL A 85 -4.64 4.83 -5.32
C VAL A 85 -3.65 4.10 -6.25
N HIS A 86 -4.07 3.09 -6.96
CA HIS A 86 -3.25 2.45 -8.00
C HIS A 86 -3.26 3.31 -9.26
N ALA A 87 -2.10 3.45 -9.89
CA ALA A 87 -2.00 4.17 -11.17
C ALA A 87 -3.00 3.61 -12.23
N ASN A 88 -3.53 4.41 -13.14
CA ASN A 88 -3.27 5.86 -13.44
C ASN A 88 -4.04 6.78 -12.49
N PHE A 89 -3.77 7.21 -11.46
CA PHE A 89 -4.39 8.10 -10.48
C PHE A 89 -5.53 9.00 -11.02
N ASP A 90 -6.58 8.41 -11.62
CA ASP A 90 -7.69 9.14 -12.21
C ASP A 90 -8.67 9.56 -11.10
N PRO A 91 -8.77 10.85 -10.76
CA PRO A 91 -9.55 11.31 -9.63
C PRO A 91 -11.05 11.28 -9.89
N ALA A 92 -11.86 11.27 -8.82
CA ALA A 92 -13.27 11.57 -8.95
C ALA A 92 -13.46 12.99 -9.51
N GLU A 93 -14.54 13.19 -10.30
CA GLU A 93 -14.81 14.47 -10.97
C GLU A 93 -14.77 15.66 -10.00
N ARG A 94 -15.35 15.50 -8.81
CA ARG A 94 -15.38 16.52 -7.75
C ARG A 94 -14.00 16.86 -7.15
N HIS A 95 -12.99 16.06 -7.43
CA HIS A 95 -11.61 16.27 -6.92
C HIS A 95 -10.62 16.73 -7.99
N ARG A 96 -11.05 16.90 -9.26
CA ARG A 96 -10.15 17.23 -10.37
C ARG A 96 -9.38 18.53 -10.18
N ASP A 97 -9.98 19.50 -9.52
CA ASP A 97 -9.39 20.82 -9.30
C ASP A 97 -8.73 20.96 -7.92
N GLN A 98 -8.77 19.90 -7.07
CA GLN A 98 -8.08 19.94 -5.78
C GLN A 98 -6.58 20.09 -5.99
N TYR A 99 -5.93 20.78 -5.06
CA TYR A 99 -4.47 20.99 -5.06
C TYR A 99 -3.91 21.68 -6.31
N SER A 100 -4.74 22.37 -7.10
CA SER A 100 -4.27 23.07 -8.32
C SER A 100 -3.26 24.16 -8.00
N ASP A 101 -3.44 24.87 -6.86
CA ASP A 101 -2.54 25.93 -6.40
C ASP A 101 -1.46 25.41 -5.43
N ALA A 102 -1.44 24.10 -5.11
CA ALA A 102 -0.45 23.54 -4.21
C ALA A 102 0.88 23.34 -4.93
N GLU A 103 1.94 23.78 -4.29
CA GLU A 103 3.30 23.44 -4.72
C GLU A 103 3.57 21.97 -4.39
N ILE A 104 3.76 21.17 -5.41
CA ILE A 104 4.15 19.75 -5.26
C ILE A 104 5.66 19.67 -5.42
N LYS A 105 6.35 19.40 -4.32
CA LYS A 105 7.79 19.20 -4.35
C LYS A 105 8.16 17.90 -5.01
N VAL A 106 9.05 17.98 -5.97
CA VAL A 106 9.72 16.84 -6.60
C VAL A 106 10.95 16.50 -5.74
N PRO A 107 11.26 15.22 -5.51
CA PRO A 107 12.45 14.84 -4.75
C PRO A 107 13.74 15.37 -5.40
N GLU A 108 14.66 15.88 -4.59
CA GLU A 108 15.98 16.31 -5.07
C GLU A 108 16.75 15.15 -5.73
N SER A 109 16.59 13.94 -5.20
CA SER A 109 17.16 12.70 -5.74
C SER A 109 16.61 12.30 -7.12
N GLN A 110 15.60 13.01 -7.67
CA GLN A 110 15.14 12.81 -9.04
C GLN A 110 16.15 13.28 -10.06
N ALA A 111 16.98 14.28 -9.77
CA ALA A 111 17.91 14.85 -10.73
C ALA A 111 18.96 13.83 -11.19
N ASP A 112 19.25 13.83 -12.51
CA ASP A 112 20.32 12.98 -13.08
C ASP A 112 21.68 13.64 -12.85
N THR A 113 22.17 13.59 -11.62
CA THR A 113 23.45 14.14 -11.24
C THR A 113 24.37 13.05 -10.67
N PRO A 114 25.71 13.18 -10.79
CA PRO A 114 26.61 12.21 -10.22
C PRO A 114 26.37 11.97 -8.72
N GLU A 115 26.08 13.03 -7.96
CA GLU A 115 25.89 12.98 -6.53
C GLU A 115 24.68 12.10 -6.12
N ASN A 116 23.62 12.10 -6.92
CA ASN A 116 22.44 11.29 -6.66
C ASN A 116 22.67 9.79 -6.90
N TYR A 117 23.74 9.43 -7.61
CA TYR A 117 24.07 8.03 -7.92
C TYR A 117 25.40 7.59 -7.31
N GLU A 118 26.07 8.43 -6.54
CA GLU A 118 27.28 8.07 -5.86
C GLU A 118 27.02 6.92 -4.86
N GLY A 119 27.79 5.85 -4.96
CA GLY A 119 27.63 4.67 -4.13
C GLY A 119 26.40 3.81 -4.41
N LYS A 120 25.53 4.18 -5.35
CA LYS A 120 24.36 3.37 -5.71
C LYS A 120 24.70 2.35 -6.80
N PRO A 121 24.03 1.18 -6.80
CA PRO A 121 24.21 0.20 -7.86
C PRO A 121 23.77 0.76 -9.22
N MET A 122 24.45 0.34 -10.29
CA MET A 122 24.23 0.86 -11.65
C MET A 122 22.79 0.64 -12.15
N TRP A 123 22.12 -0.40 -11.65
CA TRP A 123 20.74 -0.67 -12.06
C TRP A 123 19.80 0.48 -11.71
N VAL A 124 20.01 1.19 -10.59
CA VAL A 124 19.19 2.34 -10.16
C VAL A 124 19.23 3.45 -11.22
N LYS A 125 20.43 3.84 -11.66
CA LYS A 125 20.58 4.84 -12.71
C LYS A 125 20.04 4.34 -14.06
N ASN A 126 20.32 3.09 -14.41
CA ASN A 126 19.88 2.49 -15.67
C ASN A 126 18.35 2.36 -15.76
N GLN A 127 17.67 2.18 -14.63
CA GLN A 127 16.22 2.10 -14.54
C GLN A 127 15.54 3.41 -14.94
N ARG A 128 16.21 4.54 -14.88
CA ARG A 128 15.72 5.87 -15.19
C ARG A 128 15.00 5.95 -16.54
N ASN A 129 15.58 5.30 -17.55
CA ASN A 129 15.03 5.23 -18.93
C ASN A 129 14.17 3.99 -19.17
N SER A 130 13.88 3.21 -18.15
CA SER A 130 13.01 2.04 -18.24
C SER A 130 11.57 2.41 -17.91
N TRP A 131 10.70 1.41 -17.98
CA TRP A 131 9.28 1.53 -17.62
C TRP A 131 9.03 2.09 -16.20
N HIS A 132 9.98 1.92 -15.28
CA HIS A 132 9.89 2.36 -13.87
C HIS A 132 10.83 3.52 -13.56
N GLY A 133 11.21 4.31 -14.55
CA GLY A 133 12.04 5.48 -14.37
C GLY A 133 11.33 6.77 -14.72
N VAL A 134 11.82 7.88 -14.18
CA VAL A 134 11.23 9.21 -14.37
C VAL A 134 11.34 9.72 -15.81
N ASP A 135 12.32 9.25 -16.58
CA ASP A 135 12.51 9.65 -17.96
C ASP A 135 11.61 8.89 -18.93
N PHE A 136 10.95 7.82 -18.42
CA PHE A 136 9.95 7.06 -19.15
C PHE A 136 8.82 6.59 -18.23
N PRO A 137 8.02 7.50 -17.66
CA PRO A 137 6.90 7.14 -16.81
C PRO A 137 5.85 6.33 -17.57
N TYR A 138 5.47 5.19 -17.05
CA TYR A 138 4.68 4.21 -17.82
C TYR A 138 3.20 4.57 -18.03
N HIS A 139 2.72 5.65 -17.50
CA HIS A 139 1.33 6.01 -17.66
C HIS A 139 1.06 7.23 -18.52
N SER A 140 2.03 8.09 -18.72
CA SER A 140 1.80 9.31 -19.49
C SER A 140 3.08 10.11 -19.65
N GLU A 141 2.98 11.17 -20.45
CA GLU A 141 3.98 12.23 -20.58
C GLU A 141 3.85 13.29 -19.45
N LEU A 142 3.06 13.01 -18.39
CA LEU A 142 2.92 13.93 -17.27
C LEU A 142 4.22 14.04 -16.50
N ASP A 143 4.53 15.25 -16.05
CA ASP A 143 5.62 15.46 -15.11
C ASP A 143 5.32 14.81 -13.74
N VAL A 144 6.35 14.56 -12.95
CA VAL A 144 6.23 13.84 -11.67
C VAL A 144 5.39 14.63 -10.67
N ALA A 145 5.44 15.97 -10.70
CA ALA A 145 4.66 16.81 -9.78
C ALA A 145 3.15 16.69 -10.09
N GLU A 146 2.77 16.75 -11.38
CA GLU A 146 1.35 16.54 -11.77
C GLU A 146 0.91 15.10 -11.49
N TYR A 147 1.79 14.12 -11.72
CA TYR A 147 1.51 12.73 -11.42
C TYR A 147 1.22 12.51 -9.92
N LYS A 148 2.02 13.12 -9.05
CA LYS A 148 1.82 13.12 -7.59
C LYS A 148 0.56 13.90 -7.18
N ARG A 149 0.23 15.00 -7.86
CA ARG A 149 -1.02 15.74 -7.63
C ARG A 149 -2.24 14.90 -7.94
N GLN A 150 -2.23 14.15 -9.04
CA GLN A 150 -3.32 13.23 -9.40
C GLN A 150 -3.47 12.10 -8.36
N TYR A 151 -2.36 11.60 -7.82
CA TYR A 151 -2.39 10.64 -6.71
C TYR A 151 -3.16 11.20 -5.50
N HIS A 152 -2.83 12.42 -5.05
CA HIS A 152 -3.52 13.05 -3.93
C HIS A 152 -5.00 13.30 -4.21
N ARG A 153 -5.35 13.73 -5.42
CA ARG A 153 -6.75 13.88 -5.86
C ARG A 153 -7.53 12.56 -5.80
N ALA A 154 -6.91 11.47 -6.26
CA ALA A 154 -7.54 10.15 -6.20
C ALA A 154 -7.66 9.63 -4.75
N LEU A 155 -6.69 9.95 -3.87
CA LEU A 155 -6.72 9.61 -2.45
C LEU A 155 -7.88 10.29 -1.71
N SER A 156 -8.26 11.51 -2.10
CA SER A 156 -9.37 12.23 -1.48
C SER A 156 -10.69 11.44 -1.51
N ALA A 157 -10.92 10.64 -2.55
CA ALA A 157 -12.12 9.79 -2.61
C ALA A 157 -12.05 8.60 -1.63
N VAL A 158 -10.85 8.11 -1.29
CA VAL A 158 -10.67 7.08 -0.26
C VAL A 158 -10.95 7.66 1.13
N ASP A 159 -10.48 8.87 1.40
CA ASP A 159 -10.75 9.60 2.64
C ASP A 159 -12.27 9.81 2.83
N GLU A 160 -12.96 10.29 1.81
CA GLU A 160 -14.44 10.41 1.83
C GLU A 160 -15.13 9.06 2.06
N SER A 161 -14.64 7.98 1.44
CA SER A 161 -15.16 6.63 1.66
C SER A 161 -15.07 6.23 3.13
N LEU A 162 -13.89 6.43 3.74
CA LEU A 162 -13.68 6.17 5.17
C LEU A 162 -14.61 7.04 6.03
N GLY A 163 -14.73 8.32 5.71
CA GLY A 163 -15.65 9.25 6.40
C GLY A 163 -17.10 8.78 6.35
N ARG A 164 -17.58 8.30 5.20
CA ARG A 164 -18.93 7.75 5.01
C ARG A 164 -19.16 6.49 5.85
N ILE A 165 -18.20 5.58 5.89
CA ILE A 165 -18.28 4.34 6.69
C ILE A 165 -18.29 4.68 8.19
N ARG A 166 -17.41 5.56 8.64
CA ARG A 166 -17.38 6.00 10.04
C ARG A 166 -18.68 6.68 10.45
N LYS A 167 -19.23 7.54 9.58
CA LYS A 167 -20.55 8.13 9.80
C LYS A 167 -21.63 7.07 9.94
N TRP A 168 -21.64 6.04 9.09
CA TRP A 168 -22.58 4.93 9.17
C TRP A 168 -22.45 4.19 10.51
N LEU A 169 -21.22 3.88 10.97
CA LEU A 169 -20.97 3.25 12.27
C LEU A 169 -21.55 4.08 13.41
N LYS A 170 -21.31 5.38 13.40
CA LYS A 170 -21.82 6.31 14.40
C LYS A 170 -23.36 6.38 14.40
N ASP A 171 -23.98 6.54 13.24
CA ASP A 171 -25.45 6.62 13.09
C ASP A 171 -26.15 5.33 13.54
N ASN A 172 -25.43 4.20 13.55
CA ASN A 172 -25.92 2.89 14.00
C ASN A 172 -25.47 2.48 15.41
N ASN A 173 -24.81 3.37 16.17
CA ASN A 173 -24.25 3.13 17.50
C ASN A 173 -23.28 1.94 17.54
N LEU A 174 -22.43 1.82 16.51
CA LEU A 174 -21.42 0.75 16.39
C LEU A 174 -19.99 1.31 16.41
N GLU A 175 -19.78 2.61 16.53
CA GLU A 175 -18.45 3.23 16.51
C GLU A 175 -17.58 2.70 17.65
N ASP A 176 -18.15 2.57 18.87
CA ASP A 176 -17.45 2.12 20.06
C ASP A 176 -17.26 0.60 20.14
N ASP A 177 -17.85 -0.16 19.21
CA ASP A 177 -17.76 -1.62 19.11
C ASP A 177 -17.05 -2.10 17.85
N THR A 178 -16.50 -1.19 17.05
CA THR A 178 -15.89 -1.54 15.75
C THR A 178 -14.48 -1.00 15.64
N ALA A 179 -13.51 -1.90 15.49
CA ALA A 179 -12.14 -1.50 15.09
C ALA A 179 -12.10 -1.12 13.61
N VAL A 180 -11.43 -0.02 13.30
CA VAL A 180 -11.23 0.46 11.93
C VAL A 180 -9.73 0.57 11.66
N ILE A 181 -9.24 -0.17 10.68
CA ILE A 181 -7.82 -0.18 10.29
C ILE A 181 -7.71 0.34 8.86
N LEU A 182 -6.96 1.41 8.66
CA LEU A 182 -6.61 1.95 7.35
C LEU A 182 -5.13 1.69 7.08
N MET A 183 -4.82 1.08 5.94
CA MET A 183 -3.44 0.81 5.54
C MET A 183 -3.26 0.84 4.03
N GLY A 184 -2.01 1.02 3.58
CA GLY A 184 -1.59 0.73 2.22
C GLY A 184 -1.16 -0.72 2.03
N ASP A 185 -1.21 -1.22 0.79
CA ASP A 185 -0.67 -2.54 0.41
C ASP A 185 0.83 -2.48 0.11
N ASN A 186 1.28 -1.41 -0.50
CA ASN A 186 2.68 -1.04 -0.77
C ASN A 186 2.80 0.47 -0.93
N GLY A 187 4.03 0.98 -0.88
CA GLY A 187 4.34 2.36 -1.18
C GLY A 187 4.41 2.64 -2.69
N PHE A 188 4.91 3.84 -3.04
CA PHE A 188 5.10 4.24 -4.43
C PHE A 188 6.16 5.35 -4.53
N MET A 189 7.11 5.22 -5.44
CA MET A 189 8.14 6.20 -5.72
C MET A 189 7.62 7.25 -6.70
N PHE A 190 7.80 8.52 -6.35
CA PHE A 190 7.44 9.67 -7.17
C PHE A 190 8.67 10.47 -7.60
N GLY A 191 9.68 9.75 -8.09
CA GLY A 191 10.90 10.33 -8.58
C GLY A 191 12.10 10.17 -7.65
N GLU A 192 11.91 9.67 -6.44
CA GLU A 192 13.04 9.36 -5.56
C GLU A 192 14.03 8.44 -6.27
N HIS A 193 15.31 8.78 -6.21
CA HIS A 193 16.41 8.09 -6.91
C HIS A 193 16.23 8.00 -8.45
N GLY A 194 15.38 8.86 -9.04
CA GLY A 194 15.02 8.78 -10.45
C GLY A 194 14.04 7.65 -10.80
N LEU A 195 13.42 7.03 -9.79
CA LEU A 195 12.53 5.88 -9.95
C LEU A 195 11.05 6.28 -9.86
N ILE A 196 10.21 5.47 -10.52
CA ILE A 196 8.75 5.46 -10.38
C ILE A 196 8.32 4.02 -10.10
N ASP A 197 7.17 3.84 -9.41
CA ASP A 197 6.64 2.54 -9.04
C ASP A 197 7.13 2.05 -7.66
N LYS A 198 7.24 0.76 -7.43
CA LYS A 198 7.30 0.15 -6.10
C LYS A 198 8.12 -1.15 -6.03
N ARG A 199 8.91 -1.46 -7.06
CA ARG A 199 9.64 -2.72 -7.20
C ARG A 199 11.09 -2.61 -6.74
N ASN A 200 11.26 -2.08 -5.53
CA ASN A 200 12.57 -1.88 -4.89
C ASN A 200 12.40 -1.87 -3.38
N ALA A 201 13.51 -1.79 -2.65
CA ALA A 201 13.50 -1.84 -1.19
C ALA A 201 13.66 -0.46 -0.51
N TYR A 202 13.59 0.65 -1.25
CA TYR A 202 13.62 1.99 -0.65
C TYR A 202 12.36 2.28 0.16
N GLU A 203 12.48 3.13 1.19
CA GLU A 203 11.38 3.40 2.14
C GLU A 203 10.09 3.84 1.43
N GLU A 204 10.16 4.66 0.39
CA GLU A 204 8.98 5.11 -0.36
C GLU A 204 8.23 3.96 -1.04
N SER A 205 8.93 2.87 -1.37
CA SER A 205 8.35 1.67 -1.96
C SER A 205 7.76 0.72 -0.93
N ILE A 206 8.44 0.51 0.20
CA ILE A 206 8.08 -0.53 1.17
C ILE A 206 7.33 -0.01 2.40
N ARG A 207 7.47 1.27 2.76
CA ARG A 207 6.81 1.87 3.91
C ARG A 207 5.42 2.37 3.53
N VAL A 208 4.41 1.94 4.29
CA VAL A 208 3.00 2.28 4.06
C VAL A 208 2.39 2.96 5.30
N PRO A 209 1.38 3.81 5.12
CA PRO A 209 0.60 4.28 6.25
C PRO A 209 -0.16 3.12 6.90
N LEU A 210 -0.19 3.10 8.22
CA LEU A 210 -1.04 2.24 9.03
C LEU A 210 -1.64 3.06 10.17
N VAL A 211 -2.95 3.23 10.15
CA VAL A 211 -3.70 3.95 11.18
C VAL A 211 -4.82 3.07 11.66
N ALA A 212 -4.95 2.91 12.97
CA ALA A 212 -5.99 2.09 13.56
C ALA A 212 -6.79 2.88 14.62
N TYR A 213 -8.10 2.78 14.55
CA TYR A 213 -9.00 3.07 15.66
C TYR A 213 -9.46 1.72 16.23
N ILE A 214 -9.16 1.48 17.49
CA ILE A 214 -9.56 0.26 18.21
C ILE A 214 -10.27 0.70 19.48
N PRO A 215 -11.55 0.35 19.69
CA PRO A 215 -12.30 0.71 20.88
C PRO A 215 -11.56 0.30 22.16
N GLY A 216 -11.44 1.21 23.11
CA GLY A 216 -10.72 0.98 24.37
C GLY A 216 -9.19 1.02 24.28
N ALA A 217 -8.63 1.23 23.09
CA ALA A 217 -7.19 1.42 22.92
C ALA A 217 -6.75 2.83 23.36
N LYS A 218 -5.44 3.00 23.53
CA LYS A 218 -4.82 4.28 23.86
C LYS A 218 -4.96 5.26 22.69
N GLU A 219 -5.49 6.44 22.97
CA GLU A 219 -5.65 7.49 21.95
C GLU A 219 -4.32 8.22 21.67
N ASN A 220 -4.18 8.71 20.42
CA ASN A 220 -3.05 9.53 19.96
C ASN A 220 -1.68 8.89 20.27
N PHE A 221 -1.58 7.59 20.06
CA PHE A 221 -0.41 6.81 20.33
C PHE A 221 0.30 6.40 19.03
N VAL A 222 1.61 6.54 19.00
CA VAL A 222 2.46 6.10 17.89
C VAL A 222 3.27 4.90 18.35
N VAL A 223 3.25 3.84 17.55
CA VAL A 223 4.10 2.66 17.73
C VAL A 223 5.35 2.86 16.87
N GLU A 224 6.49 3.01 17.51
CA GLU A 224 7.78 3.21 16.81
C GLU A 224 8.43 1.89 16.37
N ALA A 225 7.96 0.75 16.90
CA ALA A 225 8.48 -0.55 16.52
C ALA A 225 8.18 -0.91 15.07
N VAL A 226 9.03 -1.73 14.46
CA VAL A 226 8.86 -2.21 13.08
C VAL A 226 7.61 -3.07 12.98
N ALA A 227 6.55 -2.50 12.41
CA ALA A 227 5.30 -3.19 12.09
C ALA A 227 5.25 -3.53 10.60
N ALA A 228 4.53 -4.59 10.25
CA ALA A 228 4.40 -5.05 8.87
C ALA A 228 2.96 -5.44 8.52
N ASN A 229 2.65 -5.51 7.22
CA ASN A 229 1.35 -5.99 6.74
C ASN A 229 1.04 -7.41 7.23
N LEU A 230 2.06 -8.21 7.54
CA LEU A 230 1.94 -9.54 8.14
C LEU A 230 1.23 -9.53 9.51
N ASP A 231 1.27 -8.39 10.22
CA ASP A 231 0.74 -8.24 11.57
C ASP A 231 -0.78 -8.00 11.59
N ILE A 232 -1.36 -7.65 10.46
CA ILE A 232 -2.78 -7.28 10.37
C ILE A 232 -3.69 -8.48 10.63
N ALA A 233 -3.43 -9.63 10.01
CA ALA A 233 -4.26 -10.80 10.19
C ALA A 233 -4.26 -11.30 11.66
N PRO A 234 -3.11 -11.50 12.33
CA PRO A 234 -3.12 -11.85 13.75
C PRO A 234 -3.74 -10.78 14.65
N THR A 235 -3.63 -9.48 14.28
CA THR A 235 -4.30 -8.39 15.03
C THR A 235 -5.82 -8.49 14.93
N ILE A 236 -6.36 -8.74 13.74
CA ILE A 236 -7.80 -8.92 13.52
C ILE A 236 -8.33 -10.12 14.32
N LEU A 237 -7.60 -11.24 14.34
CA LEU A 237 -8.00 -12.40 15.13
C LEU A 237 -8.02 -12.10 16.63
N ASP A 238 -7.04 -11.37 17.15
CA ASP A 238 -7.02 -10.98 18.56
C ASP A 238 -8.18 -10.02 18.91
N ILE A 239 -8.45 -9.03 18.07
CA ILE A 239 -9.61 -8.14 18.24
C ILE A 239 -10.91 -8.95 18.26
N ALA A 240 -11.02 -9.97 17.42
CA ALA A 240 -12.17 -10.86 17.37
C ALA A 240 -12.22 -11.88 18.54
N GLY A 241 -11.24 -11.89 19.44
CA GLY A 241 -11.16 -12.84 20.57
C GLY A 241 -10.78 -14.27 20.16
N ILE A 242 -10.26 -14.47 18.94
CA ILE A 242 -9.84 -15.77 18.41
C ILE A 242 -8.40 -16.05 18.85
N LYS A 243 -8.23 -17.00 19.77
CA LYS A 243 -6.91 -17.32 20.34
C LYS A 243 -6.08 -18.27 19.49
N GLU A 244 -6.74 -19.17 18.78
CA GLU A 244 -6.06 -20.14 17.90
C GLU A 244 -5.71 -19.44 16.59
N LYS A 245 -4.42 -19.24 16.34
CA LYS A 245 -3.90 -18.65 15.12
C LYS A 245 -3.27 -19.73 14.24
N PRO A 246 -3.43 -19.65 12.92
CA PRO A 246 -2.72 -20.53 12.00
C PRO A 246 -1.21 -20.47 12.22
N SER A 247 -0.53 -21.63 12.30
CA SER A 247 0.91 -21.72 12.55
C SER A 247 1.78 -21.09 11.45
N GLN A 248 1.21 -20.91 10.25
CA GLN A 248 1.88 -20.26 9.12
C GLN A 248 1.91 -18.72 9.20
N PHE A 249 1.28 -18.09 10.19
CA PHE A 249 1.38 -16.65 10.36
C PHE A 249 2.78 -16.26 10.84
N ALA A 250 3.47 -15.50 10.01
CA ALA A 250 4.78 -14.95 10.34
C ALA A 250 4.69 -13.61 11.11
N GLY A 251 3.52 -12.98 11.11
CA GLY A 251 3.27 -11.73 11.82
C GLY A 251 2.85 -11.93 13.26
N ALA A 252 2.87 -10.86 14.04
CA ALA A 252 2.43 -10.78 15.41
C ALA A 252 1.32 -9.73 15.58
N SER A 253 0.48 -9.87 16.60
CA SER A 253 -0.63 -8.92 16.83
C SER A 253 -0.14 -7.57 17.32
N LEU A 254 -0.65 -6.50 16.72
CA LEU A 254 -0.44 -5.11 17.14
C LEU A 254 -1.36 -4.70 18.31
N LEU A 255 -2.34 -5.53 18.68
CA LEU A 255 -3.31 -5.20 19.73
C LEU A 255 -2.66 -4.87 21.08
N PRO A 256 -1.66 -5.62 21.57
CA PRO A 256 -0.98 -5.27 22.84
C PRO A 256 -0.38 -3.86 22.82
N TRP A 257 0.23 -3.44 21.70
CA TRP A 257 0.74 -2.08 21.53
C TRP A 257 -0.39 -1.04 21.57
N ALA A 258 -1.50 -1.30 20.89
CA ALA A 258 -2.66 -0.41 20.87
C ALA A 258 -3.27 -0.25 22.29
N GLU A 259 -3.24 -1.29 23.11
CA GLU A 259 -3.66 -1.27 24.52
C GLU A 259 -2.63 -0.59 25.44
N GLY A 260 -1.50 -0.14 24.91
CA GLY A 260 -0.42 0.49 25.69
C GLY A 260 0.37 -0.48 26.58
N LYS A 261 0.33 -1.77 26.26
CA LYS A 261 1.11 -2.80 26.97
C LYS A 261 2.56 -2.78 26.48
N GLU A 262 3.45 -3.15 27.38
CA GLU A 262 4.85 -3.41 27.04
C GLU A 262 4.95 -4.75 26.30
N VAL A 263 5.66 -4.78 25.15
CA VAL A 263 5.85 -5.97 24.34
C VAL A 263 7.35 -6.23 24.21
N SER A 264 7.86 -7.18 25.03
CA SER A 264 9.30 -7.49 25.12
C SER A 264 9.83 -8.32 23.94
N ASP A 265 8.97 -9.15 23.35
CA ASP A 265 9.37 -10.14 22.33
C ASP A 265 8.98 -9.68 20.91
N TRP A 266 8.99 -8.36 20.67
CA TRP A 266 8.74 -7.84 19.33
C TRP A 266 9.96 -8.03 18.44
N ARG A 267 9.71 -8.18 17.13
CA ARG A 267 10.79 -8.27 16.15
C ARG A 267 11.65 -7.01 16.15
N ASP A 268 12.94 -7.19 15.96
CA ASP A 268 13.92 -6.13 15.77
C ASP A 268 14.22 -5.86 14.28
N SER A 269 13.81 -6.76 13.40
CA SER A 269 14.07 -6.70 11.96
C SER A 269 12.93 -7.26 11.13
N LEU A 270 12.88 -6.83 9.87
CA LEU A 270 11.95 -7.30 8.85
C LEU A 270 12.73 -7.66 7.59
N LEU A 271 12.48 -8.86 7.06
CA LEU A 271 12.97 -9.28 5.76
C LEU A 271 11.98 -8.83 4.68
N TYR A 272 12.50 -8.14 3.67
CA TYR A 272 11.81 -7.82 2.42
C TYR A 272 12.42 -8.64 1.29
N GLU A 273 11.56 -9.19 0.43
CA GLU A 273 11.95 -9.97 -0.72
C GLU A 273 11.16 -9.52 -1.95
N TYR A 274 11.86 -9.20 -3.04
CA TYR A 274 11.29 -8.99 -4.35
C TYR A 274 11.95 -9.91 -5.35
N TYR A 275 11.16 -10.72 -6.01
CA TYR A 275 11.65 -11.66 -7.02
C TYR A 275 11.48 -11.09 -8.42
N TRP A 276 12.49 -11.26 -9.26
CA TRP A 276 12.48 -10.81 -10.65
C TRP A 276 11.22 -11.26 -11.39
N GLU A 277 10.63 -10.32 -12.14
CA GLU A 277 9.44 -10.54 -12.95
C GLU A 277 9.77 -10.42 -14.44
N PHE A 278 9.29 -11.35 -15.26
CA PHE A 278 9.48 -11.34 -16.71
C PHE A 278 8.97 -10.03 -17.36
N ASN A 279 7.89 -9.47 -16.86
CA ASN A 279 7.31 -8.23 -17.38
C ASN A 279 8.10 -6.96 -16.99
N PHE A 280 9.04 -7.08 -16.04
CA PHE A 280 9.83 -5.97 -15.51
C PHE A 280 11.32 -6.34 -15.43
N PRO A 281 11.94 -6.66 -16.59
CA PRO A 281 13.25 -7.30 -16.63
C PRO A 281 14.39 -6.42 -16.11
N SER A 282 14.18 -5.10 -16.04
CA SER A 282 15.20 -4.15 -15.56
C SER A 282 15.28 -4.06 -14.04
N THR A 283 14.34 -4.68 -13.31
CA THR A 283 14.34 -4.69 -11.85
C THR A 283 14.96 -6.00 -11.35
N PRO A 284 16.03 -5.97 -10.57
CA PRO A 284 16.68 -7.18 -10.07
C PRO A 284 15.86 -7.86 -8.96
N THR A 285 16.12 -9.14 -8.72
CA THR A 285 15.73 -9.79 -7.47
C THR A 285 16.49 -9.13 -6.32
N THR A 286 15.73 -8.68 -5.33
CA THR A 286 16.21 -7.85 -4.21
C THR A 286 15.83 -8.49 -2.90
N PHE A 287 16.77 -8.54 -1.97
CA PHE A 287 16.55 -8.89 -0.58
C PHE A 287 16.95 -7.70 0.29
N ALA A 288 16.16 -7.39 1.30
CA ALA A 288 16.54 -6.37 2.26
C ALA A 288 16.20 -6.78 3.68
N VAL A 289 17.09 -6.47 4.61
CA VAL A 289 16.83 -6.53 6.05
C VAL A 289 16.70 -5.11 6.57
N ARG A 290 15.58 -4.81 7.20
CA ARG A 290 15.27 -3.50 7.78
C ARG A 290 15.08 -3.63 9.29
N THR A 291 15.90 -2.94 10.06
CA THR A 291 15.75 -2.74 11.52
C THR A 291 15.04 -1.39 11.78
N ASP A 292 14.90 -0.98 13.00
CA ASP A 292 14.42 0.38 13.34
C ASP A 292 15.37 1.51 12.88
N ARG A 293 16.66 1.18 12.72
CA ARG A 293 17.68 2.15 12.34
C ARG A 293 18.34 1.87 10.99
N PHE A 294 18.72 0.64 10.71
CA PHE A 294 19.51 0.29 9.53
C PHE A 294 18.71 -0.49 8.51
N LYS A 295 19.09 -0.34 7.25
CA LYS A 295 18.60 -1.18 6.16
C LYS A 295 19.74 -1.62 5.27
N LEU A 296 19.93 -2.95 5.14
CA LEU A 296 20.81 -3.58 4.18
C LEU A 296 20.00 -4.06 2.99
N ILE A 297 20.44 -3.74 1.77
CA ILE A 297 19.81 -4.18 0.51
C ILE A 297 20.83 -4.95 -0.30
N GLN A 298 20.46 -6.15 -0.74
CA GLN A 298 21.30 -7.03 -1.56
C GLN A 298 20.60 -7.42 -2.86
N TYR A 299 21.36 -7.60 -3.92
CA TYR A 299 20.86 -7.91 -5.24
C TYR A 299 21.34 -9.28 -5.71
N HIS A 300 20.40 -10.17 -6.00
CA HIS A 300 20.76 -11.50 -6.49
C HIS A 300 21.06 -11.47 -7.98
N GLY A 301 22.19 -12.05 -8.35
CA GLY A 301 22.59 -12.20 -9.76
C GLY A 301 23.17 -10.94 -10.41
N LEU A 302 23.34 -9.86 -9.66
CA LEU A 302 24.06 -8.68 -10.12
C LEU A 302 25.48 -8.68 -9.54
N TRP A 303 26.44 -8.35 -10.39
CA TRP A 303 27.82 -8.03 -10.00
C TRP A 303 27.92 -6.51 -9.80
N ASP A 304 27.31 -6.02 -8.73
CA ASP A 304 27.21 -4.61 -8.42
C ASP A 304 27.28 -4.42 -6.90
N THR A 305 27.27 -3.18 -6.42
CA THR A 305 27.34 -2.89 -4.99
C THR A 305 26.03 -3.21 -4.27
N ASP A 306 26.11 -3.73 -3.06
CA ASP A 306 25.00 -3.76 -2.11
C ASP A 306 24.82 -2.36 -1.47
N GLU A 307 23.75 -2.17 -0.71
CA GLU A 307 23.46 -0.88 -0.11
C GLU A 307 23.20 -1.03 1.41
N LEU A 308 23.78 -0.15 2.21
CA LEU A 308 23.53 -0.03 3.64
C LEU A 308 23.16 1.42 3.98
N TYR A 309 22.05 1.62 4.67
CA TYR A 309 21.56 2.95 5.04
C TYR A 309 21.29 3.08 6.53
N ASP A 310 21.63 4.23 7.13
CA ASP A 310 21.21 4.65 8.47
C ASP A 310 19.95 5.48 8.38
N LEU A 311 18.78 4.87 8.49
CA LEU A 311 17.48 5.51 8.28
C LEU A 311 17.16 6.62 9.29
N GLN A 312 17.84 6.67 10.45
CA GLN A 312 17.68 7.76 11.43
C GLN A 312 18.38 9.03 10.98
N ASN A 313 19.57 8.91 10.39
CA ASN A 313 20.40 10.05 9.96
C ASN A 313 20.22 10.36 8.46
N ASP A 314 19.84 9.36 7.67
CA ASP A 314 19.61 9.46 6.23
C ASP A 314 18.27 8.79 5.85
N PRO A 315 17.13 9.35 6.24
CA PRO A 315 15.81 8.79 5.96
C PRO A 315 15.44 8.80 4.47
N LYS A 316 16.26 9.43 3.62
CA LYS A 316 16.08 9.46 2.16
C LYS A 316 17.02 8.51 1.43
N GLU A 317 17.81 7.74 2.14
CA GLU A 317 18.70 6.70 1.59
C GLU A 317 19.64 7.23 0.49
N MET A 318 20.24 8.39 0.75
CA MET A 318 21.13 9.06 -0.18
C MET A 318 22.59 8.63 -0.05
N ASN A 319 23.02 8.19 1.14
CA ASN A 319 24.41 7.91 1.46
C ASN A 319 24.59 6.43 1.75
N ASN A 320 25.07 5.67 0.77
CA ASN A 320 25.38 4.25 0.94
C ASN A 320 26.60 4.08 1.84
N LEU A 321 26.43 3.35 2.94
CA LEU A 321 27.46 3.10 3.97
C LEU A 321 28.13 1.74 3.82
N ILE A 322 27.84 0.98 2.76
CA ILE A 322 28.30 -0.42 2.63
C ILE A 322 29.82 -0.57 2.66
N ASP A 323 30.54 0.40 2.13
CA ASP A 323 32.00 0.41 2.08
C ASP A 323 32.64 1.25 3.22
N ASP A 324 31.83 1.79 4.15
CA ASP A 324 32.35 2.58 5.26
C ASP A 324 32.83 1.66 6.40
N PRO A 325 34.15 1.68 6.74
CA PRO A 325 34.70 0.79 7.76
C PRO A 325 34.06 0.92 9.16
N ARG A 326 33.38 2.03 9.43
CA ARG A 326 32.68 2.25 10.70
C ARG A 326 31.43 1.40 10.89
N TYR A 327 30.92 0.78 9.83
CA TYR A 327 29.67 0.04 9.81
C TYR A 327 29.84 -1.44 9.40
N LEU A 328 31.09 -1.97 9.43
CA LEU A 328 31.36 -3.36 9.04
C LEU A 328 30.69 -4.41 9.96
N ASP A 329 30.35 -4.03 11.17
CA ASP A 329 29.73 -4.91 12.19
C ASP A 329 28.19 -4.68 12.32
N VAL A 330 27.58 -3.91 11.42
CA VAL A 330 26.14 -3.67 11.33
C VAL A 330 25.51 -4.71 10.39
#